data_d59f24d67de2dd503227c0deee10697b
#
_entry.id   d59f24d67de2dd503227c0deee10697b
#
_cell.length_a   1.000
_cell.length_b   1.000
_cell.length_c   1.000
_cell.angle_alpha   90.00
_cell.angle_beta   90.00
_cell.angle_gamma   90.00
#
_symmetry.space_group_name_H-M   'P 1'
#
loop_
_entity.id
_entity.type
_entity.pdbx_description
1 polymer ?
#
loop_
_entity_poly.entity_id
_entity_poly.type
_entity_poly.pdbx_seq_one_letter_code
_entity_poly.pdbx_strand_id
1 'polypeptide(L)'
;KLSGNFEIGGQDHFYLETHVALTIPGENDEYQVWSSTQHPTEVQHGVGNVLNIPSAKIDSKVRRLGGGFGGKESQATIFAAMSALGAFITQKPVKIRLNRHTDMTATGKRHNFKVFFTVGFTTTGKLLALDIKLLSNGGNVLDLSGPVITRALTHLDNCYFIKSLKAIGYV
;
A
#
# COMPACT_ATOMS: atom_id res chain seq x y z
N LYS A 1 30.71 -19.57 7.14
CA LYS A 1 30.20 -18.20 7.24
C LYS A 1 30.30 -17.55 5.88
N LEU A 2 29.22 -16.89 5.44
CA LEU A 2 29.14 -16.11 4.22
C LEU A 2 28.54 -14.74 4.55
N SER A 3 29.09 -13.69 3.94
CA SER A 3 28.55 -12.33 4.04
C SER A 3 28.36 -11.77 2.65
N GLY A 4 27.35 -10.93 2.48
CA GLY A 4 27.05 -10.30 1.22
C GLY A 4 26.02 -9.19 1.33
N ASN A 5 25.70 -8.62 0.19
CA ASN A 5 24.59 -7.70 0.04
C ASN A 5 23.90 -7.92 -1.29
N PHE A 6 22.65 -7.47 -1.39
CA PHE A 6 21.92 -7.42 -2.66
C PHE A 6 20.87 -6.30 -2.61
N GLU A 7 20.41 -5.92 -3.78
CA GLU A 7 19.38 -4.91 -3.95
C GLU A 7 18.21 -5.51 -4.73
N ILE A 8 16.98 -5.17 -4.28
CA ILE A 8 15.76 -5.52 -4.97
C ILE A 8 15.09 -4.20 -5.36
N GLY A 9 14.92 -3.97 -6.65
CA GLY A 9 14.26 -2.77 -7.17
C GLY A 9 12.79 -2.68 -6.75
N GLY A 10 12.26 -1.46 -6.77
CA GLY A 10 10.84 -1.22 -6.69
C GLY A 10 10.10 -1.88 -7.85
N GLN A 11 8.82 -2.15 -7.66
CA GLN A 11 8.01 -2.81 -8.69
C GLN A 11 6.62 -2.20 -8.74
N ASP A 12 6.10 -2.00 -9.96
CA ASP A 12 4.70 -1.65 -10.15
C ASP A 12 3.81 -2.83 -9.77
N HIS A 13 2.69 -2.55 -9.11
CA HIS A 13 1.73 -3.59 -8.74
C HIS A 13 1.03 -4.19 -9.96
N PHE A 14 0.93 -3.41 -11.03
CA PHE A 14 0.40 -3.80 -12.34
C PHE A 14 -0.96 -4.52 -12.26
N TYR A 15 -1.84 -4.06 -11.38
CA TYR A 15 -3.22 -4.53 -11.32
C TYR A 15 -3.92 -4.24 -12.65
N LEU A 16 -4.80 -5.13 -13.09
CA LEU A 16 -5.48 -5.00 -14.39
C LEU A 16 -6.41 -3.77 -14.40
N GLU A 17 -7.21 -3.59 -13.36
CA GLU A 17 -8.05 -2.41 -13.17
C GLU A 17 -7.22 -1.26 -12.61
N THR A 18 -7.12 -0.15 -13.32
CA THR A 18 -6.51 1.09 -12.81
C THR A 18 -7.34 1.69 -11.67
N HIS A 19 -6.80 2.69 -10.97
CA HIS A 19 -7.57 3.40 -9.95
C HIS A 19 -8.81 4.03 -10.57
N VAL A 20 -9.96 3.80 -9.90
CA VAL A 20 -11.24 4.35 -10.28
C VAL A 20 -12.08 4.62 -9.05
N ALA A 21 -12.75 5.76 -9.05
CA ALA A 21 -13.73 6.12 -8.02
C ALA A 21 -14.93 6.82 -8.68
N LEU A 22 -16.10 6.62 -8.11
CA LEU A 22 -17.36 7.30 -8.46
C LEU A 22 -18.01 7.76 -7.17
N THR A 23 -18.27 9.05 -7.07
CA THR A 23 -19.02 9.62 -5.95
C THR A 23 -20.36 10.13 -6.44
N ILE A 24 -21.41 9.77 -5.71
CA ILE A 24 -22.80 10.17 -5.96
C ILE A 24 -23.28 10.94 -4.73
N PRO A 25 -23.61 12.24 -4.85
CA PRO A 25 -24.19 12.99 -3.74
C PRO A 25 -25.60 12.47 -3.44
N GLY A 26 -25.94 12.38 -2.18
CA GLY A 26 -27.25 12.03 -1.65
C GLY A 26 -27.94 13.21 -0.99
N GLU A 27 -28.98 12.94 -0.21
CA GLU A 27 -29.64 13.93 0.63
C GLU A 27 -28.84 14.18 1.92
N ASN A 28 -29.09 15.31 2.57
CA ASN A 28 -28.50 15.65 3.89
C ASN A 28 -26.97 15.58 3.95
N ASP A 29 -26.27 15.96 2.90
CA ASP A 29 -24.81 15.88 2.78
C ASP A 29 -24.24 14.45 2.92
N GLU A 30 -25.02 13.45 2.52
CA GLU A 30 -24.56 12.08 2.41
C GLU A 30 -23.92 11.81 1.04
N TYR A 31 -22.91 10.95 1.00
CA TYR A 31 -22.22 10.61 -0.24
C TYR A 31 -22.01 9.11 -0.36
N GLN A 32 -22.42 8.54 -1.48
CA GLN A 32 -22.03 7.18 -1.86
C GLN A 32 -20.74 7.23 -2.67
N VAL A 33 -19.70 6.54 -2.19
CA VAL A 33 -18.39 6.50 -2.81
C VAL A 33 -18.06 5.07 -3.23
N TRP A 34 -18.10 4.82 -4.52
CA TRP A 34 -17.67 3.57 -5.13
C TRP A 34 -16.20 3.69 -5.50
N SER A 35 -15.32 2.89 -4.90
CA SER A 35 -13.88 2.96 -5.14
C SER A 35 -13.29 1.58 -5.37
N SER A 36 -12.35 1.50 -6.31
CA SER A 36 -11.48 0.33 -6.44
C SER A 36 -10.39 0.40 -5.37
N THR A 37 -10.71 -0.13 -4.19
CA THR A 37 -9.82 -0.08 -3.01
C THR A 37 -9.77 -1.40 -2.27
N GLN A 38 -8.63 -1.68 -1.63
CA GLN A 38 -8.46 -2.77 -0.67
C GLN A 38 -8.92 -2.38 0.75
N HIS A 39 -9.16 -1.07 0.99
CA HIS A 39 -9.46 -0.53 2.32
C HIS A 39 -10.62 0.48 2.29
N PRO A 40 -11.88 0.01 2.20
CA PRO A 40 -13.04 0.91 2.11
C PRO A 40 -13.20 1.83 3.32
N THR A 41 -12.82 1.40 4.52
CA THR A 41 -12.88 2.23 5.73
C THR A 41 -11.92 3.42 5.65
N GLU A 42 -10.74 3.24 5.07
CA GLU A 42 -9.81 4.35 4.85
C GLU A 42 -10.36 5.36 3.84
N VAL A 43 -10.98 4.88 2.77
CA VAL A 43 -11.69 5.74 1.82
C VAL A 43 -12.80 6.53 2.52
N GLN A 44 -13.59 5.89 3.37
CA GLN A 44 -14.65 6.54 4.14
C GLN A 44 -14.10 7.69 5.00
N HIS A 45 -13.07 7.40 5.79
CA HIS A 45 -12.44 8.40 6.66
C HIS A 45 -11.75 9.51 5.86
N GLY A 46 -11.00 9.16 4.82
CA GLY A 46 -10.27 10.12 3.99
C GLY A 46 -11.20 11.08 3.25
N VAL A 47 -12.31 10.57 2.72
CA VAL A 47 -13.34 11.42 2.07
C VAL A 47 -14.01 12.31 3.11
N GLY A 48 -14.40 11.78 4.28
CA GLY A 48 -14.98 12.57 5.36
C GLY A 48 -14.05 13.72 5.80
N ASN A 49 -12.76 13.44 5.94
CA ASN A 49 -11.76 14.44 6.29
C ASN A 49 -11.62 15.53 5.22
N VAL A 50 -11.57 15.18 3.95
CA VAL A 50 -11.44 16.14 2.84
C VAL A 50 -12.66 17.04 2.70
N LEU A 51 -13.86 16.48 2.87
CA LEU A 51 -15.11 17.24 2.82
C LEU A 51 -15.45 17.96 4.14
N ASN A 52 -14.68 17.69 5.20
CA ASN A 52 -14.95 18.18 6.56
C ASN A 52 -16.36 17.83 7.07
N ILE A 53 -16.78 16.59 6.84
CA ILE A 53 -18.06 16.04 7.31
C ILE A 53 -17.83 14.74 8.08
N PRO A 54 -18.77 14.35 8.97
CA PRO A 54 -18.66 13.07 9.69
C PRO A 54 -18.53 11.88 8.73
N SER A 55 -17.60 10.97 8.99
CA SER A 55 -17.40 9.77 8.16
C SER A 55 -18.65 8.88 8.07
N ALA A 56 -19.56 8.96 9.06
CA ALA A 56 -20.86 8.29 9.02
C ALA A 56 -21.76 8.73 7.84
N LYS A 57 -21.52 9.90 7.25
CA LYS A 57 -22.20 10.39 6.06
C LYS A 57 -21.61 9.86 4.75
N ILE A 58 -20.51 9.12 4.81
CA ILE A 58 -19.84 8.53 3.65
C ILE A 58 -20.13 7.03 3.61
N ASP A 59 -20.89 6.61 2.62
CA ASP A 59 -21.16 5.20 2.32
C ASP A 59 -20.13 4.68 1.30
N SER A 60 -19.00 4.16 1.81
CA SER A 60 -17.90 3.64 0.99
C SER A 60 -18.16 2.21 0.55
N LYS A 61 -18.16 1.98 -0.76
CA LYS A 61 -18.53 0.71 -1.41
C LYS A 61 -17.43 0.17 -2.30
N VAL A 62 -17.20 -1.14 -2.16
CA VAL A 62 -16.36 -1.92 -3.08
C VAL A 62 -17.17 -3.13 -3.54
N ARG A 63 -17.50 -3.20 -4.81
CA ARG A 63 -18.29 -4.31 -5.35
C ARG A 63 -17.40 -5.46 -5.81
N ARG A 64 -16.39 -5.13 -6.59
CA ARG A 64 -15.34 -6.03 -7.10
C ARG A 64 -14.07 -5.23 -7.26
N LEU A 65 -12.95 -5.87 -7.02
CA LEU A 65 -11.62 -5.29 -7.16
C LEU A 65 -10.89 -6.02 -8.27
N GLY A 66 -10.49 -5.30 -9.31
CA GLY A 66 -9.73 -5.83 -10.44
C GLY A 66 -8.23 -5.91 -10.19
N GLY A 67 -7.86 -6.40 -8.99
CA GLY A 67 -6.48 -6.47 -8.50
C GLY A 67 -6.09 -5.26 -7.67
N GLY A 68 -5.23 -5.46 -6.68
CA GLY A 68 -4.70 -4.42 -5.81
C GLY A 68 -3.27 -4.68 -5.42
N PHE A 69 -2.96 -5.88 -4.88
CA PHE A 69 -1.61 -6.35 -4.54
C PHE A 69 -0.84 -5.40 -3.60
N GLY A 70 -1.56 -4.67 -2.74
CA GLY A 70 -1.02 -3.60 -1.89
C GLY A 70 -1.01 -2.20 -2.52
N GLY A 71 -1.27 -2.07 -3.81
CA GLY A 71 -1.27 -0.76 -4.50
C GLY A 71 -2.54 0.05 -4.33
N LYS A 72 -3.59 -0.52 -3.74
CA LYS A 72 -4.89 0.13 -3.55
C LYS A 72 -5.35 0.13 -2.08
N GLU A 73 -4.42 0.06 -1.15
CA GLU A 73 -4.74 0.21 0.27
C GLU A 73 -4.99 1.68 0.60
N SER A 74 -3.96 2.52 0.61
CA SER A 74 -4.04 3.95 0.89
C SER A 74 -4.22 4.80 -0.36
N GLN A 75 -3.54 4.46 -1.47
CA GLN A 75 -3.51 5.25 -2.71
C GLN A 75 -4.90 5.47 -3.33
N ALA A 76 -5.82 4.53 -3.19
CA ALA A 76 -7.18 4.64 -3.70
C ALA A 76 -7.97 5.80 -3.06
N THR A 77 -7.66 6.15 -1.80
CA THR A 77 -8.31 7.22 -1.06
C THR A 77 -8.13 8.58 -1.72
N ILE A 78 -6.97 8.84 -2.33
CA ILE A 78 -6.68 10.09 -3.04
C ILE A 78 -7.69 10.32 -4.16
N PHE A 79 -7.91 9.31 -5.00
CA PHE A 79 -8.81 9.42 -6.15
C PHE A 79 -10.29 9.43 -5.74
N ALA A 80 -10.62 8.71 -4.66
CA ALA A 80 -11.94 8.76 -4.06
C ALA A 80 -12.23 10.17 -3.49
N ALA A 81 -11.29 10.76 -2.78
CA ALA A 81 -11.42 12.12 -2.24
C ALA A 81 -11.54 13.17 -3.34
N MET A 82 -10.76 13.05 -4.42
CA MET A 82 -10.89 13.94 -5.59
C MET A 82 -12.26 13.83 -6.25
N SER A 83 -12.81 12.62 -6.43
CA SER A 83 -14.14 12.44 -6.98
C SER A 83 -15.23 12.99 -6.06
N ALA A 84 -15.04 12.84 -4.75
CA ALA A 84 -15.96 13.34 -3.73
C ALA A 84 -15.96 14.88 -3.67
N LEU A 85 -14.79 15.49 -3.73
CA LEU A 85 -14.68 16.95 -3.80
C LEU A 85 -15.39 17.51 -5.06
N GLY A 86 -15.19 16.87 -6.21
CA GLY A 86 -15.90 17.22 -7.43
C GLY A 86 -17.41 17.07 -7.29
N ALA A 87 -17.91 16.00 -6.68
CA ALA A 87 -19.31 15.77 -6.42
C ALA A 87 -19.90 16.79 -5.43
N PHE A 88 -19.14 17.15 -4.39
CA PHE A 88 -19.51 18.19 -3.43
C PHE A 88 -19.70 19.55 -4.09
N ILE A 89 -18.75 19.96 -4.93
CA ILE A 89 -18.81 21.27 -5.62
C ILE A 89 -19.94 21.31 -6.65
N THR A 90 -20.09 20.24 -7.43
CA THR A 90 -21.03 20.25 -8.58
C THR A 90 -22.44 19.78 -8.21
N GLN A 91 -22.61 19.13 -7.05
CA GLN A 91 -23.86 18.47 -6.64
C GLN A 91 -24.35 17.45 -7.70
N LYS A 92 -23.41 16.80 -8.40
CA LYS A 92 -23.66 15.79 -9.44
C LYS A 92 -22.74 14.60 -9.24
N PRO A 93 -23.10 13.41 -9.75
CA PRO A 93 -22.19 12.28 -9.77
C PRO A 93 -20.91 12.60 -10.52
N VAL A 94 -19.76 12.32 -9.88
CA VAL A 94 -18.43 12.53 -10.45
C VAL A 94 -17.65 11.22 -10.45
N LYS A 95 -17.11 10.86 -11.60
CA LYS A 95 -16.27 9.68 -11.78
C LYS A 95 -14.86 10.07 -12.21
N ILE A 96 -13.87 9.51 -11.53
CA ILE A 96 -12.46 9.58 -11.90
C ILE A 96 -12.00 8.16 -12.25
N ARG A 97 -11.33 8.01 -13.38
CA ARG A 97 -10.65 6.78 -13.78
C ARG A 97 -9.31 7.14 -14.39
N LEU A 98 -8.26 6.60 -13.84
CA LEU A 98 -6.92 6.78 -14.39
C LEU A 98 -6.74 5.90 -15.64
N ASN A 99 -6.09 6.44 -16.66
CA ASN A 99 -5.54 5.60 -17.71
C ASN A 99 -4.27 4.88 -17.20
N ARG A 100 -3.80 3.86 -17.88
CA ARG A 100 -2.66 3.05 -17.45
C ARG A 100 -1.39 3.87 -17.25
N HIS A 101 -1.09 4.78 -18.15
CA HIS A 101 0.11 5.61 -18.07
C HIS A 101 0.08 6.51 -16.83
N THR A 102 -1.02 7.22 -16.61
CA THR A 102 -1.18 8.08 -15.42
C THR A 102 -1.15 7.29 -14.14
N ASP A 103 -1.80 6.13 -14.08
CA ASP A 103 -1.78 5.25 -12.91
C ASP A 103 -0.33 4.84 -12.56
N MET A 104 0.42 4.36 -13.54
CA MET A 104 1.81 3.93 -13.34
C MET A 104 2.76 5.06 -12.96
N THR A 105 2.49 6.30 -13.37
CA THR A 105 3.38 7.44 -13.09
C THR A 105 3.01 8.20 -11.81
N ALA A 106 1.73 8.22 -11.44
CA ALA A 106 1.22 9.03 -10.33
C ALA A 106 1.01 8.25 -9.02
N THR A 107 1.05 6.91 -9.05
CA THR A 107 0.83 6.09 -7.87
C THR A 107 2.12 5.52 -7.29
N GLY A 108 2.06 5.15 -6.00
CA GLY A 108 3.17 4.51 -5.30
C GLY A 108 3.53 3.15 -5.87
N LYS A 109 4.71 2.67 -5.52
CA LYS A 109 5.28 1.39 -5.95
C LYS A 109 5.64 0.53 -4.75
N ARG A 110 5.82 -0.77 -4.96
CA ARG A 110 6.44 -1.64 -3.97
C ARG A 110 7.82 -1.09 -3.62
N HIS A 111 8.12 -0.98 -2.32
CA HIS A 111 9.41 -0.48 -1.83
C HIS A 111 10.57 -1.27 -2.43
N ASN A 112 11.62 -0.58 -2.81
CA ASN A 112 12.91 -1.22 -3.07
C ASN A 112 13.65 -1.46 -1.76
N PHE A 113 14.47 -2.51 -1.73
CA PHE A 113 15.23 -2.90 -0.56
C PHE A 113 16.71 -3.07 -0.90
N LYS A 114 17.56 -2.62 0.02
CA LYS A 114 18.96 -3.00 0.07
C LYS A 114 19.19 -3.84 1.31
N VAL A 115 19.79 -5.00 1.11
CA VAL A 115 19.94 -6.01 2.15
C VAL A 115 21.42 -6.31 2.37
N PHE A 116 21.85 -6.30 3.62
CA PHE A 116 23.18 -6.76 4.04
C PHE A 116 23.00 -7.96 4.96
N PHE A 117 23.75 -9.02 4.75
CA PHE A 117 23.61 -10.22 5.54
C PHE A 117 24.93 -10.88 5.87
N THR A 118 24.95 -11.60 7.00
CA THR A 118 25.95 -12.57 7.35
C THR A 118 25.25 -13.83 7.83
N VAL A 119 25.51 -14.95 7.17
CA VAL A 119 24.91 -16.24 7.49
C VAL A 119 25.96 -17.24 7.92
N GLY A 120 25.67 -17.97 9.01
CA GLY A 120 26.43 -19.12 9.50
C GLY A 120 25.71 -20.43 9.19
N PHE A 121 26.42 -21.40 8.65
CA PHE A 121 25.86 -22.72 8.30
C PHE A 121 26.91 -23.82 8.50
N THR A 122 26.44 -25.05 8.61
CA THR A 122 27.29 -26.24 8.67
C THR A 122 27.80 -26.64 7.28
N THR A 123 28.78 -27.55 7.22
CA THR A 123 29.25 -28.12 5.95
C THR A 123 28.16 -28.91 5.20
N THR A 124 27.13 -29.34 5.92
CA THR A 124 25.95 -30.03 5.35
C THR A 124 24.85 -29.07 4.93
N GLY A 125 25.07 -27.74 5.02
CA GLY A 125 24.11 -26.72 4.59
C GLY A 125 23.07 -26.32 5.63
N LYS A 126 23.09 -26.87 6.85
CA LYS A 126 22.14 -26.49 7.91
C LYS A 126 22.43 -25.08 8.40
N LEU A 127 21.40 -24.19 8.37
CA LEU A 127 21.48 -22.82 8.88
C LEU A 127 21.62 -22.82 10.42
N LEU A 128 22.54 -22.01 10.92
CA LEU A 128 22.84 -21.88 12.35
C LEU A 128 22.49 -20.47 12.85
N ALA A 129 22.89 -19.45 12.10
CA ALA A 129 22.71 -18.06 12.50
C ALA A 129 22.56 -17.17 11.28
N LEU A 130 21.80 -16.08 11.45
CA LEU A 130 21.66 -15.02 10.46
C LEU A 130 21.71 -13.65 11.17
N ASP A 131 22.62 -12.79 10.72
CA ASP A 131 22.61 -11.35 11.03
C ASP A 131 22.24 -10.61 9.75
N ILE A 132 21.15 -9.84 9.78
CA ILE A 132 20.61 -9.21 8.59
C ILE A 132 20.18 -7.77 8.86
N LYS A 133 20.49 -6.89 7.92
CA LYS A 133 20.07 -5.50 7.92
C LYS A 133 19.29 -5.20 6.65
N LEU A 134 18.06 -4.72 6.82
CA LEU A 134 17.15 -4.31 5.76
C LEU A 134 17.08 -2.78 5.68
N LEU A 135 17.34 -2.21 4.53
CA LEU A 135 17.07 -0.81 4.24
C LEU A 135 15.93 -0.76 3.22
N SER A 136 14.80 -0.19 3.63
CA SER A 136 13.63 -0.01 2.79
C SER A 136 13.53 1.44 2.33
N ASN A 137 13.40 1.70 1.05
CA ASN A 137 13.16 3.04 0.54
C ASN A 137 11.66 3.30 0.49
N GLY A 138 11.15 4.00 1.50
CA GLY A 138 9.75 4.42 1.60
C GLY A 138 9.41 5.69 0.80
N GLY A 139 10.42 6.37 0.23
CA GLY A 139 10.22 7.65 -0.43
C GLY A 139 10.11 8.82 0.56
N ASN A 140 9.41 9.88 0.16
CA ASN A 140 9.27 11.11 0.94
C ASN A 140 8.00 11.17 1.81
N VAL A 141 7.15 10.17 1.73
CA VAL A 141 5.90 10.06 2.52
C VAL A 141 5.90 8.73 3.23
N LEU A 142 5.58 8.72 4.51
CA LEU A 142 5.61 7.52 5.33
C LEU A 142 4.65 6.44 4.82
N ASP A 143 3.41 6.83 4.50
CA ASP A 143 2.36 5.92 4.05
C ASP A 143 2.35 4.61 4.86
N LEU A 144 2.44 3.46 4.21
CA LEU A 144 2.51 2.13 4.84
C LEU A 144 3.94 1.62 5.05
N SER A 145 4.96 2.47 4.96
CA SER A 145 6.37 2.04 5.04
C SER A 145 6.73 1.39 6.38
N GLY A 146 6.17 1.88 7.50
CA GLY A 146 6.32 1.26 8.82
C GLY A 146 5.78 -0.17 8.87
N PRO A 147 4.52 -0.43 8.54
CA PRO A 147 3.97 -1.77 8.40
C PRO A 147 4.74 -2.67 7.43
N VAL A 148 5.22 -2.14 6.30
CA VAL A 148 6.00 -2.89 5.30
C VAL A 148 7.32 -3.41 5.89
N ILE A 149 8.11 -2.54 6.56
CA ILE A 149 9.38 -2.98 7.15
C ILE A 149 9.14 -3.93 8.34
N THR A 150 8.10 -3.70 9.14
CA THR A 150 7.72 -4.60 10.23
C THR A 150 7.36 -5.98 9.69
N ARG A 151 6.57 -6.05 8.62
CA ARG A 151 6.22 -7.33 7.98
C ARG A 151 7.45 -8.04 7.43
N ALA A 152 8.37 -7.31 6.79
CA ALA A 152 9.62 -7.89 6.30
C ALA A 152 10.45 -8.51 7.44
N LEU A 153 10.54 -7.86 8.60
CA LEU A 153 11.27 -8.35 9.76
C LEU A 153 10.59 -9.58 10.41
N THR A 154 9.28 -9.58 10.52
CA THR A 154 8.53 -10.66 11.20
C THR A 154 8.38 -11.94 10.39
N HIS A 155 8.69 -11.92 9.10
CA HIS A 155 8.64 -13.08 8.20
C HIS A 155 9.98 -13.43 7.56
N LEU A 156 11.07 -13.00 8.17
CA LEU A 156 12.42 -13.05 7.62
C LEU A 156 12.97 -14.47 7.51
N ASP A 157 12.58 -15.32 8.43
CA ASP A 157 12.96 -16.74 8.47
C ASP A 157 12.24 -17.58 7.40
N ASN A 158 11.11 -17.07 6.86
CA ASN A 158 10.32 -17.74 5.84
C ASN A 158 10.00 -19.19 6.25
N CYS A 159 10.43 -20.19 5.46
CA CYS A 159 10.23 -21.61 5.75
C CYS A 159 11.42 -22.27 6.47
N TYR A 160 12.44 -21.50 6.85
CA TYR A 160 13.66 -22.01 7.48
C TYR A 160 13.62 -21.85 8.99
N PHE A 161 14.08 -22.87 9.70
CA PHE A 161 14.35 -22.74 11.12
C PHE A 161 15.78 -22.22 11.34
N ILE A 162 15.91 -20.98 11.83
CA ILE A 162 17.19 -20.32 12.12
C ILE A 162 17.32 -20.18 13.63
N LYS A 163 18.25 -20.93 14.23
CA LYS A 163 18.42 -21.01 15.68
C LYS A 163 18.78 -19.66 16.32
N SER A 164 19.57 -18.84 15.63
CA SER A 164 20.02 -17.53 16.10
C SER A 164 19.78 -16.50 15.00
N LEU A 165 18.88 -15.56 15.24
CA LEU A 165 18.51 -14.53 14.30
C LEU A 165 18.68 -13.14 14.92
N LYS A 166 19.45 -12.27 14.25
CA LYS A 166 19.49 -10.83 14.51
C LYS A 166 19.05 -10.10 13.26
N ALA A 167 18.02 -9.28 13.39
CA ALA A 167 17.46 -8.52 12.28
C ALA A 167 17.24 -7.06 12.66
N ILE A 168 17.63 -6.15 11.78
CA ILE A 168 17.42 -4.71 11.93
C ILE A 168 16.84 -4.18 10.63
N GLY A 169 15.77 -3.39 10.71
CA GLY A 169 15.13 -2.73 9.57
C GLY A 169 15.13 -1.21 9.73
N TYR A 170 15.35 -0.54 8.62
CA TYR A 170 15.25 0.92 8.50
C TYR A 170 14.35 1.27 7.31
N VAL A 171 13.57 2.32 7.46
CA VAL A 171 12.73 2.94 6.43
C VAL A 171 12.98 4.45 6.40
#